data_9c928673a3591ad879d3c0d3cb082b6e
#
_entry.id   9c928673a3591ad879d3c0d3cb082b6e
#
_cell.length_a   1.000
_cell.length_b   1.000
_cell.length_c   1.000
_cell.angle_alpha   90.00
_cell.angle_beta   90.00
_cell.angle_gamma   90.00
#
_symmetry.space_group_name_H-M   'P 1'
#
loop_
_entity.id
_entity.type
_entity.pdbx_description
1 polymer ?
#
loop_
_entity_poly.entity_id
_entity_poly.type
_entity_poly.pdbx_seq_one_letter_code
_entity_poly.pdbx_strand_id
1 'polypeptide(L)'
;MTLGPVMLDLTGIALEPEERELLRHPRVGSVILFSRNYESTEQLRRLVQEIHALRTPALLVAVDHEGGRVQRFQDGFTQLPAMRTIGHQYDRSRNDGLVIARRLGWLMAAELRAVGVDLSLAPCVDLDYGVSRAIGDRALHPDSAVVSELAVAYMLGMRDAGMMATAKHFPGHGAVAADSHLAVPVDRRAWTDITAECSCRRANRAPMQMESRPGTIKAQRQPKVSAIAPARSAENATPRLPYTPFAPSVRPSWEGEALATSMAVPTGW
;
A
#
# COMPACT_ATOMS: atom_id res chain seq x y z
N MET A 1 21.03 -8.06 12.76
CA MET A 1 21.18 -8.17 11.30
C MET A 1 20.22 -7.16 10.67
N THR A 2 20.59 -6.53 9.55
CA THR A 2 19.68 -5.68 8.76
C THR A 2 18.88 -6.54 7.78
N LEU A 3 17.73 -6.03 7.30
CA LEU A 3 17.01 -6.64 6.19
C LEU A 3 17.83 -6.51 4.90
N GLY A 4 17.83 -7.57 4.09
CA GLY A 4 18.48 -7.56 2.78
C GLY A 4 17.73 -6.76 1.73
N PRO A 5 18.35 -6.46 0.58
CA PRO A 5 17.73 -5.63 -0.46
C PRO A 5 16.79 -6.39 -1.41
N VAL A 6 16.67 -7.71 -1.28
CA VAL A 6 15.89 -8.55 -2.21
C VAL A 6 14.47 -8.74 -1.68
N MET A 7 13.50 -8.52 -2.55
CA MET A 7 12.09 -8.87 -2.34
C MET A 7 11.77 -10.08 -3.22
N LEU A 8 11.20 -11.12 -2.64
CA LEU A 8 10.78 -12.34 -3.33
C LEU A 8 9.26 -12.47 -3.32
N ASP A 9 8.73 -13.27 -4.22
CA ASP A 9 7.33 -13.69 -4.21
C ASP A 9 7.21 -15.18 -3.83
N LEU A 10 5.97 -15.66 -3.70
CA LEU A 10 5.66 -17.04 -3.34
C LEU A 10 4.82 -17.71 -4.42
N THR A 11 4.96 -19.01 -4.53
CA THR A 11 4.28 -19.83 -5.54
C THR A 11 2.81 -20.07 -5.22
N GLY A 12 2.46 -20.21 -3.94
CA GLY A 12 1.13 -20.64 -3.50
C GLY A 12 0.62 -19.99 -2.23
N ILE A 13 -0.40 -20.62 -1.65
CA ILE A 13 -1.10 -20.14 -0.43
C ILE A 13 -0.41 -20.56 0.89
N ALA A 14 0.65 -21.34 0.81
CA ALA A 14 1.45 -21.79 1.94
C ALA A 14 2.94 -21.75 1.55
N LEU A 15 3.82 -21.68 2.54
CA LEU A 15 5.27 -21.73 2.31
C LEU A 15 5.73 -23.16 2.00
N GLU A 16 6.38 -23.35 0.87
CA GLU A 16 7.08 -24.57 0.53
C GLU A 16 8.42 -24.68 1.30
N PRO A 17 8.97 -25.89 1.49
CA PRO A 17 10.24 -26.09 2.20
C PRO A 17 11.40 -25.27 1.61
N GLU A 18 11.52 -25.23 0.29
CA GLU A 18 12.55 -24.51 -0.44
C GLU A 18 12.39 -22.98 -0.28
N GLU A 19 11.15 -22.48 -0.26
CA GLU A 19 10.88 -21.07 -0.02
C GLU A 19 11.26 -20.66 1.40
N ARG A 20 11.01 -21.52 2.40
CA ARG A 20 11.41 -21.29 3.80
C ARG A 20 12.92 -21.12 3.93
N GLU A 21 13.68 -21.97 3.24
CA GLU A 21 15.15 -21.89 3.23
C GLU A 21 15.62 -20.60 2.55
N LEU A 22 15.07 -20.30 1.38
CA LEU A 22 15.42 -19.11 0.61
C LEU A 22 15.10 -17.81 1.36
N LEU A 23 13.94 -17.73 2.02
CA LEU A 23 13.52 -16.56 2.79
C LEU A 23 14.37 -16.31 4.05
N ARG A 24 15.05 -17.34 4.57
CA ARG A 24 16.03 -17.17 5.65
C ARG A 24 17.36 -16.56 5.20
N HIS A 25 17.61 -16.49 3.89
CA HIS A 25 18.86 -15.96 3.38
C HIS A 25 19.02 -14.47 3.76
N PRO A 26 20.19 -14.03 4.26
CA PRO A 26 20.38 -12.66 4.78
C PRO A 26 20.18 -11.55 3.75
N ARG A 27 20.27 -11.84 2.46
CA ARG A 27 20.02 -10.87 1.41
C ARG A 27 18.52 -10.63 1.13
N VAL A 28 17.65 -11.51 1.61
CA VAL A 28 16.21 -11.34 1.48
C VAL A 28 15.73 -10.40 2.60
N GLY A 29 14.95 -9.39 2.25
CA GLY A 29 14.42 -8.39 3.18
C GLY A 29 12.91 -8.38 3.23
N SER A 30 12.25 -8.87 2.18
CA SER A 30 10.81 -8.76 2.06
C SER A 30 10.21 -9.82 1.15
N VAL A 31 8.88 -9.97 1.26
CA VAL A 31 8.05 -10.83 0.42
C VAL A 31 6.95 -9.96 -0.18
N ILE A 32 6.66 -10.13 -1.47
CA ILE A 32 5.49 -9.56 -2.12
C ILE A 32 4.46 -10.66 -2.40
N LEU A 33 3.20 -10.40 -2.00
CA LEU A 33 2.09 -11.31 -2.21
C LEU A 33 1.23 -10.89 -3.40
N PHE A 34 0.69 -11.89 -4.10
CA PHE A 34 -0.20 -11.74 -5.24
C PHE A 34 -1.53 -12.46 -4.99
N SER A 35 -2.48 -12.34 -5.92
CA SER A 35 -3.78 -13.01 -5.80
C SER A 35 -3.66 -14.53 -5.67
N ARG A 36 -2.63 -15.16 -6.25
CA ARG A 36 -2.37 -16.60 -6.12
C ARG A 36 -2.00 -17.04 -4.69
N ASN A 37 -1.61 -16.09 -3.84
CA ASN A 37 -1.26 -16.35 -2.44
C ASN A 37 -2.43 -16.15 -1.48
N TYR A 38 -3.64 -15.92 -2.01
CA TYR A 38 -4.83 -15.59 -1.26
C TYR A 38 -5.97 -16.57 -1.52
N GLU A 39 -6.52 -17.13 -0.47
CA GLU A 39 -7.71 -17.95 -0.46
C GLU A 39 -8.78 -17.40 0.52
N SER A 40 -8.34 -16.98 1.71
CA SER A 40 -9.19 -16.38 2.73
C SER A 40 -8.37 -15.49 3.67
N THR A 41 -9.03 -14.60 4.40
CA THR A 41 -8.36 -13.73 5.39
C THR A 41 -7.66 -14.53 6.47
N GLU A 42 -8.22 -15.68 6.87
CA GLU A 42 -7.62 -16.56 7.87
C GLU A 42 -6.39 -17.31 7.33
N GLN A 43 -6.45 -17.80 6.09
CA GLN A 43 -5.29 -18.41 5.43
C GLN A 43 -4.16 -17.37 5.27
N LEU A 44 -4.49 -16.16 4.77
CA LEU A 44 -3.51 -15.08 4.59
C LEU A 44 -2.84 -14.69 5.92
N ARG A 45 -3.61 -14.56 7.00
CA ARG A 45 -3.06 -14.26 8.33
C ARG A 45 -2.06 -15.31 8.78
N ARG A 46 -2.36 -16.59 8.58
CA ARG A 46 -1.44 -17.68 8.90
C ARG A 46 -0.17 -17.62 8.08
N LEU A 47 -0.29 -17.42 6.76
CA LEU A 47 0.85 -17.28 5.86
C LEU A 47 1.78 -16.12 6.28
N VAL A 48 1.21 -14.95 6.55
CA VAL A 48 1.97 -13.77 6.99
C VAL A 48 2.65 -14.00 8.33
N GLN A 49 1.96 -14.59 9.30
CA GLN A 49 2.54 -14.95 10.60
C GLN A 49 3.72 -15.93 10.44
N GLU A 50 3.59 -16.89 9.55
CA GLU A 50 4.64 -17.85 9.26
C GLU A 50 5.85 -17.19 8.61
N ILE A 51 5.66 -16.28 7.65
CA ILE A 51 6.75 -15.48 7.05
C ILE A 51 7.48 -14.67 8.12
N HIS A 52 6.74 -13.98 8.98
CA HIS A 52 7.33 -13.17 10.06
C HIS A 52 8.12 -14.01 11.06
N ALA A 53 7.71 -15.25 11.31
CA ALA A 53 8.36 -16.14 12.26
C ALA A 53 9.67 -16.78 11.74
N LEU A 54 9.97 -16.67 10.42
CA LEU A 54 11.14 -17.33 9.82
C LEU A 54 12.47 -16.82 10.36
N ARG A 55 12.55 -15.56 10.78
CA ARG A 55 13.80 -14.91 11.20
C ARG A 55 13.59 -13.65 12.02
N THR A 56 14.67 -13.17 12.65
CA THR A 56 14.74 -11.86 13.33
C THR A 56 15.87 -11.02 12.72
N PRO A 57 15.62 -9.76 12.27
CA PRO A 57 14.31 -9.12 12.20
C PRO A 57 13.38 -9.82 11.20
N ALA A 58 12.07 -9.73 11.43
CA ALA A 58 11.06 -10.30 10.55
C ALA A 58 11.15 -9.71 9.14
N LEU A 59 10.83 -10.52 8.13
CA LEU A 59 10.71 -10.06 6.75
C LEU A 59 9.51 -9.12 6.63
N LEU A 60 9.63 -8.10 5.80
CA LEU A 60 8.48 -7.26 5.45
C LEU A 60 7.58 -8.00 4.46
N VAL A 61 6.27 -7.92 4.66
CA VAL A 61 5.28 -8.47 3.75
C VAL A 61 4.56 -7.33 3.03
N ALA A 62 4.64 -7.33 1.70
CA ALA A 62 4.08 -6.32 0.82
C ALA A 62 3.02 -6.89 -0.10
N VAL A 63 2.17 -6.02 -0.65
CA VAL A 63 1.18 -6.36 -1.66
C VAL A 63 0.87 -5.16 -2.55
N ASP A 64 0.51 -5.40 -3.83
CA ASP A 64 -0.15 -4.40 -4.67
C ASP A 64 -1.65 -4.38 -4.35
N HIS A 65 -2.08 -3.43 -3.54
CA HIS A 65 -3.47 -3.31 -3.11
C HIS A 65 -3.89 -1.84 -3.18
N GLU A 66 -4.15 -1.38 -4.42
CA GLU A 66 -4.45 0.02 -4.72
C GLU A 66 -5.95 0.33 -4.70
N GLY A 67 -6.74 -0.65 -5.09
CA GLY A 67 -8.16 -0.55 -5.42
C GLY A 67 -8.42 -0.77 -6.92
N GLY A 68 -9.69 -0.79 -7.31
CA GLY A 68 -10.09 -1.09 -8.67
C GLY A 68 -9.54 -2.42 -9.16
N ARG A 69 -8.95 -2.43 -10.36
CA ARG A 69 -8.36 -3.65 -10.95
C ARG A 69 -7.04 -4.10 -10.32
N VAL A 70 -6.42 -3.27 -9.49
CA VAL A 70 -5.18 -3.59 -8.77
C VAL A 70 -5.49 -3.73 -7.29
N GLN A 71 -6.27 -4.74 -6.99
CA GLN A 71 -6.59 -5.18 -5.64
C GLN A 71 -6.43 -6.70 -5.58
N ARG A 72 -5.36 -7.18 -4.92
CA ARG A 72 -4.99 -8.61 -4.95
C ARG A 72 -5.87 -9.48 -4.07
N PHE A 73 -6.33 -8.95 -2.94
CA PHE A 73 -7.22 -9.66 -2.02
C PHE A 73 -8.62 -9.07 -2.15
N GLN A 74 -9.62 -9.89 -2.42
CA GLN A 74 -10.98 -9.44 -2.69
C GLN A 74 -11.98 -9.94 -1.67
N ASP A 75 -12.22 -11.25 -1.60
CA ASP A 75 -13.17 -11.83 -0.68
C ASP A 75 -12.73 -11.61 0.77
N GLY A 76 -13.60 -11.04 1.60
CA GLY A 76 -13.27 -10.68 2.98
C GLY A 76 -12.56 -9.32 3.14
N PHE A 77 -12.27 -8.61 2.05
CA PHE A 77 -11.78 -7.23 2.03
C PHE A 77 -12.81 -6.32 1.38
N THR A 78 -12.82 -5.05 1.79
CA THR A 78 -13.65 -4.04 1.12
C THR A 78 -13.14 -3.83 -0.31
N GLN A 79 -14.04 -3.90 -1.30
CA GLN A 79 -13.70 -3.57 -2.67
C GLN A 79 -13.52 -2.06 -2.79
N LEU A 80 -12.27 -1.63 -2.94
CA LEU A 80 -11.91 -0.23 -3.07
C LEU A 80 -12.16 0.24 -4.51
N PRO A 81 -12.65 1.47 -4.71
CA PRO A 81 -12.81 2.02 -6.04
C PRO A 81 -11.46 2.23 -6.72
N ALA A 82 -11.47 2.31 -8.06
CA ALA A 82 -10.31 2.78 -8.80
C ALA A 82 -9.93 4.21 -8.38
N MET A 83 -8.63 4.51 -8.34
CA MET A 83 -8.12 5.82 -7.88
C MET A 83 -8.70 7.01 -8.65
N ARG A 84 -8.99 6.84 -9.95
CA ARG A 84 -9.63 7.89 -10.76
C ARG A 84 -10.99 8.34 -10.22
N THR A 85 -11.70 7.45 -9.55
CA THR A 85 -12.98 7.79 -8.88
C THR A 85 -12.79 8.86 -7.80
N ILE A 86 -11.67 8.82 -7.09
CA ILE A 86 -11.30 9.83 -6.08
C ILE A 86 -11.03 11.18 -6.77
N GLY A 87 -10.31 11.15 -7.92
CA GLY A 87 -10.09 12.33 -8.75
C GLY A 87 -11.39 12.97 -9.22
N HIS A 88 -12.34 12.18 -9.73
CA HIS A 88 -13.66 12.69 -10.12
C HIS A 88 -14.43 13.30 -8.94
N GLN A 89 -14.27 12.77 -7.74
CA GLN A 89 -14.89 13.38 -6.56
C GLN A 89 -14.21 14.72 -6.20
N TYR A 90 -12.90 14.81 -6.37
CA TYR A 90 -12.16 16.06 -6.19
C TYR A 90 -12.61 17.12 -7.19
N ASP A 91 -12.85 16.76 -8.45
CA ASP A 91 -13.36 17.66 -9.51
C ASP A 91 -14.71 18.28 -9.15
N ARG A 92 -15.56 17.53 -8.43
CA ARG A 92 -16.86 18.00 -7.94
C ARG A 92 -16.74 18.85 -6.68
N SER A 93 -15.90 18.43 -5.77
CA SER A 93 -15.63 19.07 -4.48
C SER A 93 -14.23 18.71 -4.00
N ARG A 94 -13.31 19.68 -4.00
CA ARG A 94 -11.95 19.47 -3.53
C ARG A 94 -11.92 18.88 -2.12
N ASN A 95 -12.71 19.44 -1.21
CA ASN A 95 -12.72 18.99 0.18
C ASN A 95 -13.19 17.53 0.31
N ASP A 96 -14.26 17.15 -0.39
CA ASP A 96 -14.79 15.79 -0.35
C ASP A 96 -13.81 14.79 -0.97
N GLY A 97 -13.13 15.17 -2.07
CA GLY A 97 -12.07 14.37 -2.66
C GLY A 97 -10.93 14.08 -1.68
N LEU A 98 -10.46 15.09 -0.95
CA LEU A 98 -9.41 14.92 0.07
C LEU A 98 -9.86 14.06 1.25
N VAL A 99 -11.09 14.27 1.74
CA VAL A 99 -11.67 13.46 2.82
C VAL A 99 -11.80 11.99 2.40
N ILE A 100 -12.29 11.72 1.20
CA ILE A 100 -12.45 10.36 0.66
C ILE A 100 -11.08 9.71 0.45
N ALA A 101 -10.11 10.41 -0.13
CA ALA A 101 -8.75 9.90 -0.31
C ALA A 101 -8.17 9.44 1.03
N ARG A 102 -8.25 10.26 2.08
CA ARG A 102 -7.73 9.91 3.41
C ARG A 102 -8.46 8.70 4.00
N ARG A 103 -9.80 8.65 3.88
CA ARG A 103 -10.60 7.53 4.41
C ARG A 103 -10.30 6.22 3.71
N LEU A 104 -10.16 6.23 2.37
CA LEU A 104 -9.84 5.04 1.59
C LEU A 104 -8.41 4.55 1.87
N GLY A 105 -7.43 5.46 2.01
CA GLY A 105 -6.09 5.10 2.42
C GLY A 105 -6.05 4.47 3.82
N TRP A 106 -6.83 5.02 4.76
CA TRP A 106 -6.96 4.43 6.10
C TRP A 106 -7.62 3.05 6.06
N LEU A 107 -8.73 2.90 5.33
CA LEU A 107 -9.48 1.64 5.24
C LEU A 107 -8.62 0.52 4.66
N MET A 108 -7.99 0.77 3.51
CA MET A 108 -7.09 -0.17 2.86
C MET A 108 -5.98 -0.64 3.81
N ALA A 109 -5.31 0.31 4.45
CA ALA A 109 -4.22 0.01 5.35
C ALA A 109 -4.69 -0.72 6.62
N ALA A 110 -5.83 -0.35 7.19
CA ALA A 110 -6.39 -0.99 8.37
C ALA A 110 -6.75 -2.46 8.11
N GLU A 111 -7.36 -2.77 6.98
CA GLU A 111 -7.71 -4.15 6.59
C GLU A 111 -6.45 -5.00 6.35
N LEU A 112 -5.46 -4.49 5.63
CA LEU A 112 -4.19 -5.18 5.41
C LEU A 112 -3.41 -5.41 6.70
N ARG A 113 -3.35 -4.40 7.58
CA ARG A 113 -2.72 -4.54 8.91
C ARG A 113 -3.43 -5.56 9.78
N ALA A 114 -4.75 -5.70 9.68
CA ALA A 114 -5.51 -6.68 10.44
C ALA A 114 -5.15 -8.14 10.10
N VAL A 115 -4.62 -8.40 8.91
CA VAL A 115 -4.10 -9.70 8.49
C VAL A 115 -2.58 -9.81 8.59
N GLY A 116 -1.89 -8.75 9.07
CA GLY A 116 -0.46 -8.74 9.33
C GLY A 116 0.41 -8.22 8.19
N VAL A 117 -0.16 -7.84 7.05
CA VAL A 117 0.59 -7.26 5.93
C VAL A 117 1.20 -5.92 6.35
N ASP A 118 2.48 -5.70 6.04
CA ASP A 118 3.24 -4.55 6.54
C ASP A 118 3.06 -3.32 5.69
N LEU A 119 2.98 -3.48 4.36
CA LEU A 119 2.82 -2.35 3.45
C LEU A 119 2.06 -2.71 2.17
N SER A 120 1.33 -1.74 1.63
CA SER A 120 0.85 -1.76 0.26
C SER A 120 1.75 -0.90 -0.62
N LEU A 121 2.05 -1.39 -1.83
CA LEU A 121 2.75 -0.62 -2.85
C LEU A 121 1.75 0.36 -3.50
N ALA A 122 1.31 1.34 -2.73
CA ALA A 122 0.31 2.37 -3.03
C ALA A 122 0.65 3.69 -2.31
N PRO A 123 0.16 4.84 -2.82
CA PRO A 123 -0.72 5.03 -3.98
C PRO A 123 0.03 5.10 -5.33
N CYS A 124 -0.71 4.87 -6.43
CA CYS A 124 -0.29 5.25 -7.77
C CYS A 124 -0.38 6.77 -7.93
N VAL A 125 0.74 7.43 -8.23
CA VAL A 125 0.85 8.87 -8.41
C VAL A 125 1.19 9.29 -9.84
N ASP A 126 1.04 8.34 -10.77
CA ASP A 126 1.14 8.63 -12.20
C ASP A 126 0.02 9.54 -12.66
N LEU A 127 0.31 10.36 -13.67
CA LEU A 127 -0.67 11.26 -14.27
C LEU A 127 -1.51 10.53 -15.34
N ASP A 128 -2.79 10.88 -15.42
CA ASP A 128 -3.69 10.37 -16.44
C ASP A 128 -3.55 11.17 -17.74
N TYR A 129 -2.71 10.70 -18.64
CA TYR A 129 -2.59 11.26 -20.01
C TYR A 129 -3.54 10.59 -21.02
N GLY A 130 -4.33 9.60 -20.61
CA GLY A 130 -5.22 8.85 -21.49
C GLY A 130 -4.51 7.87 -22.46
N VAL A 131 -3.19 7.71 -22.36
CA VAL A 131 -2.41 6.89 -23.30
C VAL A 131 -1.90 5.58 -22.72
N SER A 132 -1.60 5.54 -21.43
CA SER A 132 -1.06 4.37 -20.75
C SER A 132 -2.16 3.40 -20.32
N ARG A 133 -2.22 2.23 -20.96
CA ARG A 133 -3.16 1.17 -20.56
C ARG A 133 -2.77 0.53 -19.22
N ALA A 134 -1.47 0.52 -18.90
CA ALA A 134 -0.96 -0.01 -17.64
C ALA A 134 -1.41 0.86 -16.45
N ILE A 135 -1.49 2.16 -16.63
CA ILE A 135 -1.93 3.11 -15.61
C ILE A 135 -3.45 3.31 -15.66
N GLY A 136 -3.99 3.88 -16.72
CA GLY A 136 -5.43 4.08 -16.90
C GLY A 136 -6.11 4.66 -15.63
N ASP A 137 -7.14 4.00 -15.16
CA ASP A 137 -7.95 4.37 -13.99
C ASP A 137 -7.25 4.22 -12.62
N ARG A 138 -6.00 3.73 -12.60
CA ARG A 138 -5.13 3.76 -11.42
C ARG A 138 -4.63 5.17 -11.12
N ALA A 139 -4.53 6.05 -12.13
CA ALA A 139 -4.16 7.44 -11.94
C ALA A 139 -5.26 8.22 -11.22
N LEU A 140 -4.87 9.04 -10.25
CA LEU A 140 -5.80 9.90 -9.53
C LEU A 140 -6.38 11.00 -10.41
N HIS A 141 -5.52 11.68 -11.19
CA HIS A 141 -5.91 12.87 -11.97
C HIS A 141 -4.87 13.17 -13.07
N PRO A 142 -5.22 13.92 -14.16
CA PRO A 142 -4.24 14.41 -15.12
C PRO A 142 -3.38 15.58 -14.60
N ASP A 143 -3.86 16.37 -13.64
CA ASP A 143 -3.11 17.48 -13.06
C ASP A 143 -2.22 17.01 -11.90
N SER A 144 -0.93 17.28 -12.00
CA SER A 144 0.07 16.87 -11.00
C SER A 144 -0.10 17.56 -9.64
N ALA A 145 -0.69 18.75 -9.57
CA ALA A 145 -0.98 19.41 -8.30
C ALA A 145 -2.12 18.69 -7.57
N VAL A 146 -3.18 18.32 -8.29
CA VAL A 146 -4.31 17.55 -7.76
C VAL A 146 -3.85 16.17 -7.31
N VAL A 147 -3.04 15.47 -8.13
CA VAL A 147 -2.46 14.17 -7.74
C VAL A 147 -1.67 14.30 -6.45
N SER A 148 -0.86 15.35 -6.32
CA SER A 148 -0.05 15.57 -5.12
C SER A 148 -0.92 15.76 -3.86
N GLU A 149 -1.98 16.55 -3.94
CA GLU A 149 -2.89 16.77 -2.81
C GLU A 149 -3.63 15.49 -2.41
N LEU A 150 -4.19 14.77 -3.38
CA LEU A 150 -4.92 13.53 -3.15
C LEU A 150 -4.01 12.42 -2.63
N ALA A 151 -2.80 12.29 -3.19
CA ALA A 151 -1.81 11.31 -2.74
C ALA A 151 -1.39 11.58 -1.30
N VAL A 152 -1.11 12.83 -0.93
CA VAL A 152 -0.78 13.20 0.45
C VAL A 152 -1.93 12.85 1.39
N ALA A 153 -3.18 13.17 1.03
CA ALA A 153 -4.35 12.82 1.85
C ALA A 153 -4.47 11.30 2.03
N TYR A 154 -4.29 10.52 0.95
CA TYR A 154 -4.32 9.06 0.98
C TYR A 154 -3.22 8.47 1.86
N MET A 155 -1.96 8.94 1.69
CA MET A 155 -0.81 8.51 2.49
C MET A 155 -0.97 8.85 3.97
N LEU A 156 -1.58 10.01 4.29
CA LEU A 156 -1.92 10.35 5.67
C LEU A 156 -2.92 9.36 6.26
N GLY A 157 -3.91 8.92 5.47
CA GLY A 157 -4.84 7.87 5.88
C GLY A 157 -4.14 6.55 6.17
N MET A 158 -3.24 6.11 5.28
CA MET A 158 -2.42 4.90 5.50
C MET A 158 -1.61 4.99 6.79
N ARG A 159 -0.95 6.13 7.01
CA ARG A 159 -0.17 6.37 8.23
C ARG A 159 -1.05 6.34 9.50
N ASP A 160 -2.24 6.89 9.45
CA ASP A 160 -3.17 6.89 10.59
C ASP A 160 -3.61 5.46 10.96
N ALA A 161 -3.56 4.51 10.01
CA ALA A 161 -3.76 3.07 10.23
C ALA A 161 -2.46 2.31 10.56
N GLY A 162 -1.31 3.01 10.70
CA GLY A 162 -0.02 2.40 11.04
C GLY A 162 0.70 1.74 9.87
N MET A 163 0.42 2.15 8.62
CA MET A 163 1.08 1.63 7.42
C MET A 163 1.86 2.74 6.71
N MET A 164 3.09 2.42 6.29
CA MET A 164 3.88 3.30 5.42
C MET A 164 3.37 3.20 3.97
N ALA A 165 3.46 4.31 3.24
CA ALA A 165 3.05 4.40 1.85
C ALA A 165 4.25 4.25 0.90
N THR A 166 3.97 3.77 -0.32
CA THR A 166 4.94 3.69 -1.42
C THR A 166 4.34 4.36 -2.65
N ALA A 167 4.67 5.64 -2.83
CA ALA A 167 4.24 6.38 -4.02
C ALA A 167 4.96 5.85 -5.28
N LYS A 168 4.21 5.48 -6.31
CA LYS A 168 4.72 4.88 -7.55
C LYS A 168 3.95 5.42 -8.76
N HIS A 169 4.57 5.48 -9.94
CA HIS A 169 5.89 5.02 -10.30
C HIS A 169 6.79 6.23 -10.57
N PHE A 170 8.00 6.22 -10.09
CA PHE A 170 8.96 7.30 -10.36
C PHE A 170 9.82 6.94 -11.59
N PRO A 171 10.04 7.85 -12.54
CA PRO A 171 9.61 9.26 -12.60
C PRO A 171 8.19 9.45 -13.15
N GLY A 172 7.47 8.40 -13.53
CA GLY A 172 6.11 8.38 -14.06
C GLY A 172 5.97 7.45 -15.26
N HIS A 173 4.83 6.74 -15.32
CA HIS A 173 4.50 5.78 -16.39
C HIS A 173 3.24 6.21 -17.20
N GLY A 174 2.57 7.28 -16.78
CA GLY A 174 1.27 7.68 -17.36
C GLY A 174 1.34 8.14 -18.81
N ALA A 175 2.48 8.69 -19.27
CA ALA A 175 2.66 9.23 -20.61
C ALA A 175 3.15 8.20 -21.65
N VAL A 176 3.38 6.94 -21.25
CA VAL A 176 3.90 5.89 -22.15
C VAL A 176 2.85 4.81 -22.37
N ALA A 177 2.52 4.54 -23.62
CA ALA A 177 1.51 3.54 -24.00
C ALA A 177 1.98 2.10 -23.77
N ALA A 178 3.28 1.84 -23.90
CA ALA A 178 3.85 0.50 -23.74
C ALA A 178 3.74 0.04 -22.27
N ASP A 179 3.26 -1.19 -22.08
CA ASP A 179 3.25 -1.85 -20.79
C ASP A 179 4.65 -2.41 -20.48
N SER A 180 5.24 -2.02 -19.35
CA SER A 180 6.58 -2.46 -18.93
C SER A 180 6.70 -3.97 -18.68
N HIS A 181 5.58 -4.68 -18.52
CA HIS A 181 5.56 -6.14 -18.42
C HIS A 181 5.72 -6.84 -19.77
N LEU A 182 5.44 -6.13 -20.87
CA LEU A 182 5.41 -6.69 -22.22
C LEU A 182 6.48 -6.10 -23.15
N ALA A 183 6.91 -4.87 -22.89
CA ALA A 183 7.86 -4.15 -23.73
C ALA A 183 8.64 -3.12 -22.90
N VAL A 184 9.80 -2.68 -23.41
CA VAL A 184 10.54 -1.58 -22.79
C VAL A 184 9.81 -0.26 -23.05
N PRO A 185 9.26 0.41 -22.03
CA PRO A 185 8.61 1.70 -22.20
C PRO A 185 9.66 2.78 -22.47
N VAL A 186 9.44 3.58 -23.52
CA VAL A 186 10.34 4.69 -23.88
C VAL A 186 9.56 6.00 -23.81
N ASP A 187 9.89 6.85 -22.88
CA ASP A 187 9.41 8.21 -22.82
C ASP A 187 10.35 9.13 -23.64
N ARG A 188 9.79 9.77 -24.66
CA ARG A 188 10.56 10.65 -25.58
C ARG A 188 10.52 12.12 -25.16
N ARG A 189 9.86 12.47 -24.07
CA ARG A 189 9.81 13.83 -23.55
C ARG A 189 11.17 14.24 -22.98
N ALA A 190 11.42 15.55 -22.92
CA ALA A 190 12.63 16.04 -22.28
C ALA A 190 12.61 15.73 -20.78
N TRP A 191 13.76 15.43 -20.20
CA TRP A 191 13.88 15.15 -18.76
C TRP A 191 13.35 16.27 -17.87
N THR A 192 13.52 17.52 -18.31
CA THR A 192 12.98 18.70 -17.65
C THR A 192 11.47 18.66 -17.51
N ASP A 193 10.77 18.21 -18.56
CA ASP A 193 9.31 18.12 -18.59
C ASP A 193 8.82 16.98 -17.70
N ILE A 194 9.45 15.81 -17.81
CA ILE A 194 9.15 14.65 -16.95
C ILE A 194 9.31 15.03 -15.46
N THR A 195 10.40 15.72 -15.12
CA THR A 195 10.66 16.08 -13.72
C THR A 195 9.79 17.23 -13.21
N ALA A 196 9.35 18.13 -14.09
CA ALA A 196 8.43 19.21 -13.71
C ALA A 196 7.03 18.66 -13.36
N GLU A 197 6.60 17.61 -14.04
CA GLU A 197 5.29 16.97 -13.87
C GLU A 197 5.29 15.87 -12.80
N CYS A 198 6.45 15.43 -12.33
CA CYS A 198 6.55 14.35 -11.34
C CYS A 198 5.87 14.73 -10.02
N SER A 199 4.71 14.16 -9.78
CA SER A 199 3.90 14.37 -8.56
C SER A 199 4.64 13.97 -7.30
N CYS A 200 5.52 12.96 -7.37
CA CYS A 200 6.36 12.53 -6.25
C CYS A 200 7.24 13.65 -5.70
N ARG A 201 7.79 14.51 -6.58
CA ARG A 201 8.59 15.66 -6.16
C ARG A 201 7.78 16.73 -5.46
N ARG A 202 6.52 16.94 -5.88
CA ARG A 202 5.62 17.93 -5.27
C ARG A 202 5.09 17.44 -3.93
N ALA A 203 4.74 16.17 -3.82
CA ALA A 203 4.30 15.54 -2.56
C ALA A 203 5.38 15.65 -1.46
N ASN A 204 6.67 15.45 -1.82
CA ASN A 204 7.79 15.60 -0.89
C ASN A 204 8.13 17.07 -0.53
N ARG A 205 7.69 18.05 -1.33
CA ARG A 205 7.92 19.47 -1.07
C ARG A 205 6.75 20.16 -0.36
N ALA A 206 5.59 19.54 -0.30
CA ALA A 206 4.50 20.04 0.52
C ALA A 206 4.98 20.04 1.97
N PRO A 207 5.10 21.22 2.64
CA PRO A 207 5.41 21.21 4.05
C PRO A 207 4.34 20.40 4.74
N MET A 208 4.74 19.35 5.45
CA MET A 208 3.85 18.68 6.42
C MET A 208 3.64 19.70 7.55
N GLN A 209 2.90 20.76 7.27
CA GLN A 209 2.35 21.60 8.32
C GLN A 209 1.34 20.74 9.07
N MET A 210 1.85 20.06 10.07
CA MET A 210 1.01 19.60 11.16
C MET A 210 0.41 20.87 11.77
N GLU A 211 -0.81 21.21 11.40
CA GLU A 211 -1.63 22.00 12.29
C GLU A 211 -1.86 21.18 13.55
N SER A 212 -0.97 21.36 14.50
CA SER A 212 -1.21 20.98 15.89
C SER A 212 -2.23 21.95 16.47
N ARG A 213 -3.48 21.81 16.07
CA ARG A 213 -4.59 22.32 16.88
C ARG A 213 -4.98 21.20 17.84
N PRO A 214 -4.81 21.39 19.15
CA PRO A 214 -5.48 20.58 20.14
C PRO A 214 -6.96 20.95 20.13
N GLY A 215 -7.66 20.53 19.08
CA GLY A 215 -9.11 20.51 19.05
C GLY A 215 -9.55 19.29 19.83
N THR A 216 -10.19 19.51 20.97
CA THR A 216 -10.92 18.51 21.72
C THR A 216 -11.82 17.73 20.76
N ILE A 217 -11.35 16.59 20.30
CA ILE A 217 -12.18 15.63 19.57
C ILE A 217 -13.15 15.10 20.63
N LYS A 218 -14.37 15.70 20.69
CA LYS A 218 -15.50 15.01 21.30
C LYS A 218 -15.56 13.66 20.59
N ALA A 219 -15.40 12.60 21.39
CA ALA A 219 -15.51 11.24 20.93
C ALA A 219 -16.81 11.05 20.15
N GLN A 220 -16.75 11.22 18.85
CA GLN A 220 -17.82 10.74 17.98
C GLN A 220 -17.72 9.22 18.04
N ARG A 221 -18.77 8.61 18.54
CA ARG A 221 -18.92 7.17 18.64
C ARG A 221 -18.45 6.55 17.33
N GLN A 222 -17.45 5.69 17.42
CA GLN A 222 -17.08 4.80 16.32
C GLN A 222 -18.36 4.15 15.79
N PRO A 223 -18.57 4.10 14.47
CA PRO A 223 -19.62 3.27 13.93
C PRO A 223 -19.33 1.86 14.41
N LYS A 224 -20.28 1.24 15.12
CA LYS A 224 -20.23 -0.17 15.46
C LYS A 224 -20.14 -0.92 14.13
N VAL A 225 -18.98 -1.51 13.85
CA VAL A 225 -18.88 -2.55 12.84
C VAL A 225 -19.79 -3.67 13.37
N SER A 226 -20.97 -3.81 12.76
CA SER A 226 -21.85 -4.92 13.07
C SER A 226 -21.14 -6.18 12.65
N ALA A 227 -20.57 -6.89 13.60
CA ALA A 227 -20.12 -8.25 13.39
C ALA A 227 -21.35 -9.04 12.94
N ILE A 228 -21.32 -9.54 11.71
CA ILE A 228 -22.25 -10.56 11.24
C ILE A 228 -22.03 -11.75 12.16
N ALA A 229 -22.99 -12.02 13.02
CA ALA A 229 -22.94 -13.14 13.95
C ALA A 229 -22.95 -14.44 13.15
N PRO A 230 -21.99 -15.36 13.37
CA PRO A 230 -22.13 -16.71 12.86
C PRO A 230 -23.25 -17.43 13.64
N ALA A 231 -24.03 -18.22 12.91
CA ALA A 231 -25.07 -19.05 13.46
C ALA A 231 -24.56 -19.91 14.63
N ARG A 232 -25.37 -19.99 15.69
CA ARG A 232 -25.09 -20.77 16.88
C ARG A 232 -24.93 -22.25 16.54
N SER A 233 -23.79 -22.83 16.87
CA SER A 233 -23.66 -24.20 17.29
C SER A 233 -22.58 -24.31 18.38
N ALA A 234 -22.87 -25.15 19.34
CA ALA A 234 -22.39 -25.22 20.70
C ALA A 234 -20.90 -25.50 20.93
N GLU A 235 -20.45 -25.03 22.08
CA GLU A 235 -19.46 -25.62 23.00
C GLU A 235 -18.03 -25.88 22.52
N ASN A 236 -17.08 -25.03 22.92
CA ASN A 236 -16.02 -25.36 23.90
C ASN A 236 -15.05 -24.20 24.04
N ALA A 237 -14.73 -23.91 25.30
CA ALA A 237 -13.84 -22.82 25.72
C ALA A 237 -12.42 -22.99 25.19
N THR A 238 -11.92 -21.97 24.51
CA THR A 238 -10.48 -21.81 24.24
C THR A 238 -9.94 -20.54 24.92
N PRO A 239 -8.72 -20.57 25.47
CA PRO A 239 -8.19 -19.50 26.30
C PRO A 239 -7.88 -18.25 25.47
N ARG A 240 -8.25 -17.11 26.01
CA ARG A 240 -7.89 -15.78 25.50
C ARG A 240 -6.37 -15.58 25.68
N LEU A 241 -5.65 -15.48 24.57
CA LEU A 241 -4.32 -14.89 24.61
C LEU A 241 -4.45 -13.36 24.71
N PRO A 242 -3.73 -12.69 25.63
CA PRO A 242 -3.78 -11.24 25.74
C PRO A 242 -3.07 -10.60 24.54
N TYR A 243 -3.79 -9.74 23.83
CA TYR A 243 -3.23 -8.83 22.84
C TYR A 243 -2.42 -7.77 23.61
N THR A 244 -1.10 -7.83 23.51
CA THR A 244 -0.24 -6.73 23.91
C THR A 244 -0.05 -5.79 22.72
N PRO A 245 -0.51 -4.53 22.78
CA PRO A 245 -0.18 -3.57 21.73
C PRO A 245 1.33 -3.35 21.72
N PHE A 246 1.92 -3.41 20.54
CA PHE A 246 3.32 -3.10 20.31
C PHE A 246 3.58 -1.66 20.78
N ALA A 247 4.33 -1.49 21.86
CA ALA A 247 4.71 -0.19 22.35
C ALA A 247 5.59 0.52 21.29
N PRO A 248 5.35 1.79 20.99
CA PRO A 248 6.20 2.55 20.08
C PRO A 248 7.45 3.04 20.82
N SER A 249 8.44 2.20 21.00
CA SER A 249 9.70 2.56 21.64
C SER A 249 10.93 2.19 20.84
N VAL A 250 10.91 2.39 19.52
CA VAL A 250 12.13 2.62 18.74
C VAL A 250 11.77 3.62 17.66
N ARG A 251 12.09 4.88 17.90
CA ARG A 251 12.21 5.84 16.81
C ARG A 251 13.43 5.41 15.99
N PRO A 252 13.30 5.06 14.71
CA PRO A 252 14.46 4.97 13.85
C PRO A 252 15.00 6.39 13.69
N SER A 253 16.26 6.61 14.05
CA SER A 253 17.00 7.83 13.73
C SER A 253 17.33 7.85 12.24
N TRP A 254 16.37 8.27 11.43
CA TRP A 254 16.60 8.64 10.04
C TRP A 254 15.93 9.98 9.78
N GLU A 255 16.58 11.04 10.20
CA GLU A 255 16.34 12.36 9.69
C GLU A 255 17.03 12.46 8.33
N GLY A 256 16.23 12.55 7.28
CA GLY A 256 16.60 13.06 5.98
C GLY A 256 17.34 12.10 5.05
N GLU A 257 16.61 11.22 4.40
CA GLU A 257 16.83 10.87 2.99
C GLU A 257 15.63 10.04 2.52
N ALA A 258 14.83 10.62 1.64
CA ALA A 258 13.76 9.90 0.95
C ALA A 258 14.43 8.88 0.02
N LEU A 259 14.43 7.62 0.42
CA LEU A 259 14.77 6.51 -0.47
C LEU A 259 13.67 6.36 -1.53
N ALA A 260 13.81 7.13 -2.62
CA ALA A 260 13.20 6.81 -3.89
C ALA A 260 14.00 5.65 -4.49
N THR A 261 13.80 4.44 -3.98
CA THR A 261 14.42 3.27 -4.59
C THR A 261 13.50 2.80 -5.72
N SER A 262 13.84 3.23 -6.93
CA SER A 262 13.44 2.54 -8.15
C SER A 262 14.09 1.16 -8.10
N MET A 263 13.36 0.13 -7.68
CA MET A 263 13.79 -1.24 -7.89
C MET A 263 13.59 -1.56 -9.36
N ALA A 264 14.67 -1.56 -10.12
CA ALA A 264 14.74 -2.20 -11.42
C ALA A 264 14.57 -3.71 -11.19
N VAL A 265 13.41 -4.25 -11.58
CA VAL A 265 13.20 -5.69 -11.65
C VAL A 265 14.02 -6.20 -12.85
N PRO A 266 14.90 -7.20 -12.69
CA PRO A 266 15.54 -7.83 -13.84
C PRO A 266 14.45 -8.50 -14.70
N THR A 267 14.42 -8.14 -15.96
CA THR A 267 13.61 -8.83 -16.96
C THR A 267 14.14 -10.23 -17.18
N GLY A 268 13.36 -11.22 -16.85
CA GLY A 268 13.65 -12.61 -17.20
C GLY A 268 12.58 -13.52 -16.60
N TRP A 269 11.68 -13.97 -17.45
CA TRP A 269 10.61 -14.97 -17.41
C TRP A 269 9.21 -14.42 -17.31
#